data_f8d98159e681783e9870989214e74ce6
#
_entry.id   f8d98159e681783e9870989214e74ce6
#
_cell.length_a   1.000
_cell.length_b   1.000
_cell.length_c   1.000
_cell.angle_alpha   90.00
_cell.angle_beta   90.00
_cell.angle_gamma   90.00
#
_symmetry.space_group_name_H-M   'P 1'
#
loop_
_entity.id
_entity.type
_entity.pdbx_description
1 polymer ?
#
loop_
_entity_poly.entity_id
_entity_poly.type
_entity_poly.pdbx_seq_one_letter_code
_entity_poly.pdbx_strand_id
1 'polypeptide(L)'
;MLTVLGEPPVPPLCKYRAGGCVSCRDMSGPSTTLRNGLALAGFIVATFLAPLAGIFSMPGAWYAALVKPAWNPPSWIFGPAWTLLYTLMAVAAWLVWKRDGWRRPLMLYGVQLAFNAAWTPIFFGAHELGWALVEIAALWTAILLTLLSFWRVSRPAGWLFVPYLAWVTFATALNFALWRLNPV
;
A
#
# COMPACT_ATOMS: atom_id res chain seq x y z
N MET A 1 -50.71 41.71 -10.17
CA MET A 1 -49.42 41.16 -10.54
C MET A 1 -48.93 40.38 -9.32
N LEU A 2 -49.32 39.11 -9.22
CA LEU A 2 -49.00 38.23 -8.09
C LEU A 2 -47.78 37.40 -8.44
N THR A 3 -46.68 37.64 -7.74
CA THR A 3 -45.43 36.92 -7.90
C THR A 3 -45.60 35.54 -7.25
N VAL A 4 -45.58 34.49 -8.03
CA VAL A 4 -45.53 33.08 -7.57
C VAL A 4 -44.13 32.82 -7.04
N LEU A 5 -43.97 32.71 -5.73
CA LEU A 5 -42.74 32.24 -5.09
C LEU A 5 -42.61 30.75 -5.41
N GLY A 6 -41.62 30.40 -6.19
CA GLY A 6 -41.28 29.01 -6.48
C GLY A 6 -40.90 28.27 -5.22
N GLU A 7 -41.57 27.14 -4.97
CA GLU A 7 -41.20 26.21 -3.90
C GLU A 7 -39.77 25.65 -4.16
N PRO A 8 -38.93 25.52 -3.12
CA PRO A 8 -37.61 24.90 -3.30
C PRO A 8 -37.77 23.41 -3.67
N PRO A 9 -36.89 22.86 -4.50
CA PRO A 9 -36.94 21.46 -4.92
C PRO A 9 -36.80 20.53 -3.71
N VAL A 10 -37.83 19.69 -3.51
CA VAL A 10 -37.87 18.67 -2.44
C VAL A 10 -36.87 17.55 -2.82
N PRO A 11 -35.92 17.17 -1.95
CA PRO A 11 -35.05 16.05 -2.24
C PRO A 11 -35.81 14.73 -2.28
N PRO A 12 -35.49 13.78 -3.17
CA PRO A 12 -36.35 12.67 -3.62
C PRO A 12 -36.59 11.53 -2.62
N LEU A 13 -36.29 11.66 -1.33
CA LEU A 13 -36.43 10.58 -0.33
C LEU A 13 -37.02 11.00 1.03
N CYS A 14 -37.74 12.12 1.14
CA CYS A 14 -38.50 12.43 2.31
C CYS A 14 -39.94 11.87 2.22
N LYS A 15 -40.27 10.84 2.98
CA LYS A 15 -41.67 10.42 3.15
C LYS A 15 -42.40 11.44 4.03
N TYR A 16 -43.33 12.20 3.46
CA TYR A 16 -44.25 13.06 4.18
C TYR A 16 -45.30 12.21 4.92
N ARG A 17 -45.43 12.39 6.21
CA ARG A 17 -46.56 11.93 6.98
C ARG A 17 -47.26 13.16 7.59
N ALA A 18 -48.58 13.19 7.58
CA ALA A 18 -49.35 14.32 8.05
C ALA A 18 -48.92 14.73 9.46
N GLY A 19 -48.30 15.92 9.60
CA GLY A 19 -47.88 16.47 10.91
C GLY A 19 -46.43 16.92 11.06
N GLY A 20 -45.58 16.85 10.04
CA GLY A 20 -44.20 17.37 10.16
C GLY A 20 -43.13 16.46 9.57
N CYS A 21 -42.02 17.06 9.23
CA CYS A 21 -40.84 16.33 8.77
C CYS A 21 -40.25 15.50 9.92
N VAL A 22 -40.51 14.20 9.93
CA VAL A 22 -39.93 13.28 10.91
C VAL A 22 -38.56 12.90 10.37
N SER A 23 -37.52 13.60 10.87
CA SER A 23 -36.12 13.18 10.89
C SER A 23 -35.65 12.42 9.65
N CYS A 24 -34.86 13.07 8.81
CA CYS A 24 -33.92 12.37 7.94
C CYS A 24 -32.94 11.60 8.85
N ARG A 25 -33.36 10.42 9.31
CA ARG A 25 -32.46 9.52 10.01
C ARG A 25 -31.44 9.08 8.99
N ASP A 26 -30.19 9.47 9.21
CA ASP A 26 -29.03 9.03 8.48
C ASP A 26 -29.16 7.54 8.14
N MET A 27 -29.45 7.23 6.87
CA MET A 27 -29.39 5.85 6.35
C MET A 27 -27.95 5.43 6.07
N SER A 28 -26.98 5.97 6.84
CA SER A 28 -25.66 5.40 6.99
C SER A 28 -25.79 4.14 7.87
N GLY A 29 -26.46 3.14 7.30
CA GLY A 29 -26.77 1.90 8.00
C GLY A 29 -25.52 1.04 8.25
N PRO A 30 -25.65 -0.04 9.02
CA PRO A 30 -24.58 -1.00 9.33
C PRO A 30 -23.83 -1.52 8.11
N SER A 31 -24.39 -1.37 6.92
CA SER A 31 -23.80 -1.72 5.63
C SER A 31 -22.52 -0.92 5.28
N THR A 32 -22.40 0.37 5.65
CA THR A 32 -21.18 1.17 5.32
C THR A 32 -20.00 0.81 6.22
N THR A 33 -20.24 0.59 7.51
CA THR A 33 -19.20 0.16 8.46
C THR A 33 -18.69 -1.23 8.11
N LEU A 34 -19.60 -2.17 7.83
CA LEU A 34 -19.23 -3.52 7.40
C LEU A 34 -18.43 -3.49 6.08
N ARG A 35 -18.88 -2.74 5.08
CA ARG A 35 -18.17 -2.58 3.81
C ARG A 35 -16.76 -2.01 4.00
N ASN A 36 -16.61 -1.01 4.84
CA ASN A 36 -15.30 -0.40 5.12
C ASN A 36 -14.37 -1.38 5.85
N GLY A 37 -14.88 -2.16 6.79
CA GLY A 37 -14.14 -3.20 7.49
C GLY A 37 -13.70 -4.32 6.56
N LEU A 38 -14.60 -4.83 5.71
CA LEU A 38 -14.27 -5.86 4.71
C LEU A 38 -13.26 -5.35 3.70
N ALA A 39 -13.37 -4.09 3.26
CA ALA A 39 -12.38 -3.50 2.35
C ALA A 39 -11.00 -3.40 3.01
N LEU A 40 -10.90 -2.95 4.27
CA LEU A 40 -9.62 -2.91 4.99
C LEU A 40 -9.02 -4.32 5.11
N ALA A 41 -9.81 -5.31 5.50
CA ALA A 41 -9.37 -6.71 5.56
C ALA A 41 -8.87 -7.19 4.18
N GLY A 42 -9.58 -6.85 3.10
CA GLY A 42 -9.17 -7.16 1.73
C GLY A 42 -7.82 -6.54 1.36
N PHE A 43 -7.59 -5.25 1.69
CA PHE A 43 -6.29 -4.61 1.47
C PHE A 43 -5.17 -5.23 2.30
N ILE A 44 -5.44 -5.59 3.56
CA ILE A 44 -4.45 -6.30 4.40
C ILE A 44 -4.10 -7.63 3.76
N VAL A 45 -5.08 -8.46 3.43
CA VAL A 45 -4.85 -9.76 2.79
C VAL A 45 -4.07 -9.59 1.48
N ALA A 46 -4.51 -8.72 0.57
CA ALA A 46 -3.85 -8.49 -0.71
C ALA A 46 -2.39 -8.04 -0.54
N THR A 47 -2.11 -7.17 0.45
CA THR A 47 -0.76 -6.68 0.72
C THR A 47 0.13 -7.78 1.28
N PHE A 48 -0.38 -8.58 2.22
CA PHE A 48 0.37 -9.69 2.82
C PHE A 48 0.49 -10.93 1.91
N LEU A 49 -0.20 -10.97 0.77
CA LEU A 49 0.04 -11.98 -0.27
C LEU A 49 1.33 -11.69 -1.06
N ALA A 50 1.77 -10.44 -1.19
CA ALA A 50 2.97 -10.09 -1.95
C ALA A 50 4.23 -10.83 -1.46
N PRO A 51 4.58 -10.87 -0.15
CA PRO A 51 5.75 -11.58 0.33
C PRO A 51 5.66 -13.10 0.21
N LEU A 52 4.46 -13.68 -0.01
CA LEU A 52 4.30 -15.12 -0.18
C LEU A 52 4.99 -15.63 -1.46
N ALA A 53 5.18 -14.78 -2.48
CA ALA A 53 5.97 -15.13 -3.66
C ALA A 53 7.42 -15.53 -3.32
N GLY A 54 7.95 -15.02 -2.20
CA GLY A 54 9.29 -15.33 -1.71
C GLY A 54 9.39 -16.53 -0.75
N ILE A 55 8.28 -17.19 -0.41
CA ILE A 55 8.29 -18.30 0.57
C ILE A 55 9.26 -19.41 0.17
N PHE A 56 9.37 -19.71 -1.11
CA PHE A 56 10.29 -20.74 -1.63
C PHE A 56 11.73 -20.23 -1.86
N SER A 57 11.98 -18.96 -1.60
CA SER A 57 13.24 -18.27 -1.81
C SER A 57 13.74 -17.65 -0.51
N MET A 58 13.79 -18.45 0.55
CA MET A 58 14.25 -17.99 1.86
C MET A 58 15.77 -17.83 1.91
N PRO A 59 16.30 -16.86 2.69
CA PRO A 59 17.74 -16.74 2.92
C PRO A 59 18.31 -18.06 3.44
N GLY A 60 19.21 -18.65 2.67
CA GLY A 60 19.84 -19.94 3.00
C GLY A 60 21.36 -19.81 3.18
N ALA A 61 22.05 -20.95 3.02
CA ALA A 61 23.52 -21.04 3.11
C ALA A 61 24.22 -20.08 2.15
N TRP A 62 23.67 -19.87 0.95
CA TRP A 62 24.21 -18.91 -0.02
C TRP A 62 24.27 -17.50 0.56
N TYR A 63 23.17 -16.99 1.11
CA TYR A 63 23.16 -15.65 1.70
C TYR A 63 24.04 -15.55 2.95
N ALA A 64 24.16 -16.65 3.72
CA ALA A 64 25.07 -16.69 4.87
C ALA A 64 26.54 -16.55 4.47
N ALA A 65 26.92 -17.09 3.31
CA ALA A 65 28.28 -17.06 2.77
C ALA A 65 28.67 -15.72 2.12
N LEU A 66 27.72 -14.84 1.79
CA LEU A 66 28.02 -13.53 1.20
C LEU A 66 28.84 -12.66 2.15
N VAL A 67 29.79 -11.93 1.60
CA VAL A 67 30.49 -10.84 2.30
C VAL A 67 29.51 -9.69 2.50
N LYS A 68 29.26 -9.32 3.75
CA LYS A 68 28.28 -8.30 4.13
C LYS A 68 28.96 -7.03 4.63
N PRO A 69 28.40 -5.85 4.34
CA PRO A 69 28.93 -4.60 4.89
C PRO A 69 28.76 -4.58 6.42
N ALA A 70 29.64 -3.86 7.14
CA ALA A 70 29.61 -3.77 8.59
C ALA A 70 28.29 -3.22 9.17
N TRP A 71 27.54 -2.46 8.37
CA TRP A 71 26.24 -1.90 8.74
C TRP A 71 25.04 -2.79 8.31
N ASN A 72 25.30 -4.06 7.93
CA ASN A 72 24.22 -5.01 7.65
C ASN A 72 23.38 -5.25 8.90
N PRO A 73 22.05 -5.07 8.86
CA PRO A 73 21.21 -5.25 10.04
C PRO A 73 21.15 -6.71 10.46
N PRO A 74 20.96 -7.00 11.76
CA PRO A 74 20.64 -8.33 12.22
C PRO A 74 19.37 -8.87 11.55
N SER A 75 19.36 -10.16 11.22
CA SER A 75 18.27 -10.79 10.46
C SER A 75 16.88 -10.68 11.12
N TRP A 76 16.83 -10.62 12.44
CA TRP A 76 15.55 -10.51 13.18
C TRP A 76 14.81 -9.19 12.96
N ILE A 77 15.50 -8.12 12.52
CA ILE A 77 14.87 -6.80 12.26
C ILE A 77 13.93 -6.86 11.05
N PHE A 78 14.24 -7.70 10.05
CA PHE A 78 13.48 -7.72 8.80
C PHE A 78 12.02 -8.13 9.01
N GLY A 79 11.73 -9.15 9.83
CA GLY A 79 10.37 -9.61 10.09
C GLY A 79 9.45 -8.52 10.64
N PRO A 80 9.75 -7.91 11.79
CA PRO A 80 8.97 -6.81 12.36
C PRO A 80 8.87 -5.60 11.44
N ALA A 81 9.98 -5.22 10.76
CA ALA A 81 9.99 -4.09 9.85
C ALA A 81 8.99 -4.30 8.69
N TRP A 82 9.05 -5.43 8.00
CA TRP A 82 8.14 -5.74 6.91
C TRP A 82 6.68 -5.86 7.36
N THR A 83 6.43 -6.45 8.54
CA THR A 83 5.08 -6.53 9.11
C THR A 83 4.49 -5.14 9.32
N LEU A 84 5.26 -4.22 9.90
CA LEU A 84 4.85 -2.83 10.08
C LEU A 84 4.59 -2.15 8.73
N LEU A 85 5.52 -2.28 7.77
CA LEU A 85 5.43 -1.64 6.47
C LEU A 85 4.21 -2.13 5.67
N TYR A 86 3.96 -3.43 5.61
CA TYR A 86 2.78 -3.99 4.94
C TYR A 86 1.47 -3.51 5.59
N THR A 87 1.45 -3.40 6.91
CA THR A 87 0.28 -2.85 7.62
C THR A 87 0.05 -1.38 7.24
N LEU A 88 1.09 -0.55 7.26
CA LEU A 88 1.00 0.86 6.87
C LEU A 88 0.55 1.03 5.41
N MET A 89 1.09 0.23 4.50
CA MET A 89 0.71 0.22 3.08
C MET A 89 -0.76 -0.15 2.88
N ALA A 90 -1.25 -1.20 3.56
CA ALA A 90 -2.64 -1.64 3.46
C ALA A 90 -3.61 -0.55 3.97
N VAL A 91 -3.29 0.06 5.11
CA VAL A 91 -4.08 1.18 5.66
C VAL A 91 -4.06 2.38 4.72
N ALA A 92 -2.90 2.73 4.14
CA ALA A 92 -2.80 3.83 3.17
C ALA A 92 -3.66 3.59 1.93
N ALA A 93 -3.60 2.38 1.36
CA ALA A 93 -4.41 2.00 0.20
C ALA A 93 -5.92 2.05 0.52
N TRP A 94 -6.32 1.56 1.70
CA TRP A 94 -7.69 1.65 2.16
C TRP A 94 -8.17 3.11 2.34
N LEU A 95 -7.34 4.01 2.88
CA LEU A 95 -7.68 5.44 3.01
C LEU A 95 -7.89 6.09 1.64
N VAL A 96 -7.07 5.75 0.64
CA VAL A 96 -7.22 6.22 -0.72
C VAL A 96 -8.50 5.66 -1.36
N TRP A 97 -8.75 4.35 -1.20
CA TRP A 97 -9.97 3.72 -1.69
C TRP A 97 -11.25 4.35 -1.12
N LYS A 98 -11.26 4.69 0.15
CA LYS A 98 -12.42 5.37 0.79
C LYS A 98 -12.73 6.73 0.18
N ARG A 99 -11.72 7.43 -0.36
CA ARG A 99 -11.86 8.80 -0.90
C ARG A 99 -12.11 8.82 -2.40
N ASP A 100 -11.43 7.97 -3.14
CA ASP A 100 -11.35 8.03 -4.60
C ASP A 100 -11.83 6.74 -5.30
N GLY A 101 -12.12 5.67 -4.54
CA GLY A 101 -12.49 4.36 -5.09
C GLY A 101 -11.33 3.69 -5.83
N TRP A 102 -11.69 2.80 -6.78
CA TRP A 102 -10.72 2.08 -7.62
C TRP A 102 -10.30 2.95 -8.81
N ARG A 103 -9.20 3.71 -8.65
CA ARG A 103 -8.65 4.59 -9.68
C ARG A 103 -7.13 4.41 -9.82
N ARG A 104 -6.52 5.24 -10.69
CA ARG A 104 -5.06 5.21 -10.97
C ARG A 104 -4.16 5.08 -9.75
N PRO A 105 -4.41 5.76 -8.60
CA PRO A 105 -3.55 5.58 -7.42
C PRO A 105 -3.47 4.14 -6.93
N LEU A 106 -4.59 3.41 -6.93
CA LEU A 106 -4.60 2.00 -6.54
C LEU A 106 -4.02 1.06 -7.61
N MET A 107 -4.04 1.45 -8.88
CA MET A 107 -3.31 0.70 -9.93
C MET A 107 -1.79 0.80 -9.70
N LEU A 108 -1.27 1.99 -9.40
CA LEU A 108 0.14 2.17 -9.04
C LEU A 108 0.51 1.36 -7.78
N TYR A 109 -0.40 1.31 -6.81
CA TYR A 109 -0.25 0.45 -5.64
C TYR A 109 -0.14 -1.03 -6.00
N GLY A 110 -0.95 -1.52 -6.93
CA GLY A 110 -0.85 -2.90 -7.44
C GLY A 110 0.47 -3.17 -8.14
N VAL A 111 0.93 -2.23 -8.97
CA VAL A 111 2.21 -2.32 -9.69
C VAL A 111 3.39 -2.41 -8.72
N GLN A 112 3.46 -1.54 -7.70
CA GLN A 112 4.56 -1.61 -6.73
C GLN A 112 4.50 -2.89 -5.88
N LEU A 113 3.31 -3.46 -5.60
CA LEU A 113 3.21 -4.76 -4.92
C LEU A 113 3.74 -5.90 -5.79
N ALA A 114 3.52 -5.84 -7.11
CA ALA A 114 4.05 -6.83 -8.04
C ALA A 114 5.58 -6.80 -8.08
N PHE A 115 6.20 -5.61 -8.15
CA PHE A 115 7.65 -5.47 -8.01
C PHE A 115 8.14 -5.96 -6.65
N ASN A 116 7.47 -5.58 -5.56
CA ASN A 116 7.83 -6.05 -4.21
C ASN A 116 7.82 -7.58 -4.11
N ALA A 117 6.84 -8.24 -4.72
CA ALA A 117 6.76 -9.69 -4.77
C ALA A 117 7.90 -10.33 -5.62
N ALA A 118 8.34 -9.66 -6.67
CA ALA A 118 9.36 -10.16 -7.60
C ALA A 118 10.78 -10.10 -7.02
N TRP A 119 11.08 -9.12 -6.15
CA TRP A 119 12.44 -8.91 -5.65
C TRP A 119 13.00 -10.13 -4.91
N THR A 120 12.24 -10.74 -4.01
CA THR A 120 12.70 -11.87 -3.17
C THR A 120 13.11 -13.10 -4.01
N PRO A 121 12.32 -13.55 -4.99
CA PRO A 121 12.73 -14.63 -5.90
C PRO A 121 13.98 -14.32 -6.70
N ILE A 122 14.17 -13.08 -7.17
CA ILE A 122 15.33 -12.67 -7.94
C ILE A 122 16.58 -12.67 -7.05
N PHE A 123 16.48 -12.06 -5.87
CA PHE A 123 17.61 -11.92 -4.95
C PHE A 123 18.01 -13.26 -4.32
N PHE A 124 17.07 -13.95 -3.65
CA PHE A 124 17.33 -15.18 -2.88
C PHE A 124 17.12 -16.47 -3.67
N GLY A 125 16.28 -16.45 -4.71
CA GLY A 125 15.97 -17.63 -5.51
C GLY A 125 16.95 -17.81 -6.68
N ALA A 126 17.12 -16.77 -7.49
CA ALA A 126 18.03 -16.79 -8.64
C ALA A 126 19.48 -16.45 -8.26
N HIS A 127 19.73 -15.90 -7.06
CA HIS A 127 21.04 -15.43 -6.58
C HIS A 127 21.63 -14.31 -7.44
N GLU A 128 20.79 -13.54 -8.11
CA GLU A 128 21.15 -12.53 -9.09
C GLU A 128 21.19 -11.12 -8.45
N LEU A 129 22.29 -10.80 -7.73
CA LEU A 129 22.45 -9.51 -7.02
C LEU A 129 22.32 -8.29 -7.94
N GLY A 130 22.83 -8.38 -9.17
CA GLY A 130 22.76 -7.28 -10.14
C GLY A 130 21.36 -7.06 -10.69
N TRP A 131 20.64 -8.12 -11.06
CA TRP A 131 19.25 -8.03 -11.50
C TRP A 131 18.30 -7.60 -10.38
N ALA A 132 18.56 -8.07 -9.15
CA ALA A 132 17.82 -7.61 -7.97
C ALA A 132 18.03 -6.10 -7.73
N LEU A 133 19.21 -5.56 -8.06
CA LEU A 133 19.48 -4.12 -7.97
C LEU A 133 18.69 -3.31 -9.02
N VAL A 134 18.57 -3.81 -10.25
CA VAL A 134 17.75 -3.19 -11.29
C VAL A 134 16.28 -3.21 -10.89
N GLU A 135 15.82 -4.35 -10.39
CA GLU A 135 14.44 -4.55 -9.95
C GLU A 135 14.07 -3.64 -8.78
N ILE A 136 14.92 -3.56 -7.73
CA ILE A 136 14.63 -2.71 -6.57
C ILE A 136 14.65 -1.22 -6.92
N ALA A 137 15.41 -0.79 -7.94
CA ALA A 137 15.36 0.57 -8.46
C ALA A 137 14.01 0.86 -9.16
N ALA A 138 13.47 -0.11 -9.91
CA ALA A 138 12.13 -0.02 -10.49
C ALA A 138 11.05 -0.01 -9.39
N LEU A 139 11.17 -0.87 -8.39
CA LEU A 139 10.32 -0.89 -7.19
C LEU A 139 10.33 0.47 -6.48
N TRP A 140 11.52 1.02 -6.21
CA TRP A 140 11.68 2.33 -5.56
C TRP A 140 10.95 3.43 -6.33
N THR A 141 11.08 3.44 -7.65
CA THR A 141 10.38 4.39 -8.52
C THR A 141 8.87 4.22 -8.44
N ALA A 142 8.38 2.97 -8.48
CA ALA A 142 6.96 2.66 -8.36
C ALA A 142 6.39 3.09 -6.99
N ILE A 143 7.16 2.91 -5.90
CA ILE A 143 6.80 3.37 -4.56
C ILE A 143 6.70 4.90 -4.52
N LEU A 144 7.67 5.62 -5.08
CA LEU A 144 7.68 7.09 -5.14
C LEU A 144 6.44 7.60 -5.90
N LEU A 145 6.14 7.04 -7.07
CA LEU A 145 4.96 7.41 -7.84
C LEU A 145 3.67 7.12 -7.09
N THR A 146 3.57 5.99 -6.39
CA THR A 146 2.43 5.64 -5.55
C THR A 146 2.28 6.63 -4.40
N LEU A 147 3.37 6.94 -3.68
CA LEU A 147 3.40 7.90 -2.59
C LEU A 147 2.89 9.28 -3.05
N LEU A 148 3.44 9.81 -4.14
CA LEU A 148 3.03 11.12 -4.70
C LEU A 148 1.57 11.12 -5.12
N SER A 149 1.08 10.02 -5.70
CA SER A 149 -0.31 9.85 -6.08
C SER A 149 -1.23 9.79 -4.85
N PHE A 150 -0.84 9.02 -3.83
CA PHE A 150 -1.58 8.91 -2.57
C PHE A 150 -1.62 10.25 -1.83
N TRP A 151 -0.52 11.00 -1.84
CA TRP A 151 -0.44 12.32 -1.21
C TRP A 151 -1.46 13.31 -1.77
N ARG A 152 -1.69 13.26 -3.10
CA ARG A 152 -2.69 14.10 -3.77
C ARG A 152 -4.12 13.76 -3.37
N VAL A 153 -4.41 12.48 -3.09
CA VAL A 153 -5.74 12.02 -2.68
C VAL A 153 -5.95 12.17 -1.17
N SER A 154 -4.93 11.80 -0.39
CA SER A 154 -4.99 11.73 1.08
C SER A 154 -3.61 11.95 1.68
N ARG A 155 -3.38 13.13 2.29
CA ARG A 155 -2.11 13.42 2.98
C ARG A 155 -1.72 12.35 4.01
N PRO A 156 -2.63 11.85 4.89
CA PRO A 156 -2.29 10.76 5.81
C PRO A 156 -1.83 9.49 5.08
N ALA A 157 -2.48 9.12 3.94
CA ALA A 157 -2.05 7.96 3.17
C ALA A 157 -0.64 8.14 2.59
N GLY A 158 -0.30 9.34 2.12
CA GLY A 158 1.06 9.67 1.68
C GLY A 158 2.08 9.52 2.81
N TRP A 159 1.80 10.05 4.01
CA TRP A 159 2.68 9.93 5.17
C TRP A 159 2.91 8.47 5.58
N LEU A 160 1.89 7.61 5.50
CA LEU A 160 2.02 6.18 5.81
C LEU A 160 2.95 5.44 4.82
N PHE A 161 3.18 6.00 3.62
CA PHE A 161 4.11 5.43 2.63
C PHE A 161 5.56 5.88 2.79
N VAL A 162 5.82 6.97 3.53
CA VAL A 162 7.19 7.50 3.73
C VAL A 162 8.13 6.49 4.39
N PRO A 163 7.74 5.78 5.48
CA PRO A 163 8.60 4.76 6.08
C PRO A 163 8.97 3.64 5.09
N TYR A 164 8.04 3.26 4.21
CA TYR A 164 8.30 2.24 3.20
C TYR A 164 9.32 2.71 2.15
N LEU A 165 9.19 3.93 1.64
CA LEU A 165 10.18 4.51 0.73
C LEU A 165 11.57 4.59 1.38
N ALA A 166 11.65 5.02 2.64
CA ALA A 166 12.89 5.08 3.40
C ALA A 166 13.53 3.69 3.57
N TRP A 167 12.73 2.68 3.91
CA TRP A 167 13.20 1.29 4.03
C TRP A 167 13.72 0.73 2.72
N VAL A 168 13.02 0.94 1.60
CA VAL A 168 13.48 0.46 0.29
C VAL A 168 14.71 1.23 -0.19
N THR A 169 14.84 2.52 0.14
CA THR A 169 16.09 3.26 -0.10
C THR A 169 17.27 2.62 0.62
N PHE A 170 17.10 2.30 1.89
CA PHE A 170 18.10 1.57 2.66
C PHE A 170 18.40 0.19 2.04
N ALA A 171 17.36 -0.58 1.68
CA ALA A 171 17.51 -1.89 1.07
C ALA A 171 18.21 -1.84 -0.30
N THR A 172 17.99 -0.77 -1.08
CA THR A 172 18.70 -0.52 -2.35
C THR A 172 20.19 -0.30 -2.10
N ALA A 173 20.55 0.52 -1.10
CA ALA A 173 21.92 0.73 -0.72
C ALA A 173 22.60 -0.56 -0.22
N LEU A 174 21.88 -1.38 0.54
CA LEU A 174 22.36 -2.68 1.02
C LEU A 174 22.57 -3.66 -0.14
N ASN A 175 21.62 -3.76 -1.08
CA ASN A 175 21.75 -4.60 -2.26
C ASN A 175 22.96 -4.17 -3.12
N PHE A 176 23.13 -2.86 -3.33
CA PHE A 176 24.28 -2.32 -4.04
C PHE A 176 25.61 -2.69 -3.36
N ALA A 177 25.70 -2.56 -2.02
CA ALA A 177 26.89 -2.94 -1.27
C ALA A 177 27.17 -4.44 -1.38
N LEU A 178 26.16 -5.29 -1.26
CA LEU A 178 26.30 -6.74 -1.44
C LEU A 178 26.78 -7.09 -2.84
N TRP A 179 26.22 -6.48 -3.87
CA TRP A 179 26.65 -6.69 -5.25
C TRP A 179 28.12 -6.30 -5.49
N ARG A 180 28.56 -5.18 -4.90
CA ARG A 180 29.95 -4.72 -5.01
C ARG A 180 30.95 -5.60 -4.26
N LEU A 181 30.55 -6.14 -3.11
CA LEU A 181 31.40 -6.98 -2.26
C LEU A 181 31.49 -8.43 -2.73
N ASN A 182 30.57 -8.87 -3.59
CA ASN A 182 30.50 -10.24 -4.09
C ASN A 182 30.42 -10.21 -5.63
N PRO A 183 31.51 -9.80 -6.32
CA PRO A 183 31.51 -9.83 -7.79
C PRO A 183 31.41 -11.30 -8.27
N VAL A 184 30.52 -11.54 -9.24
CA VAL A 184 30.36 -12.84 -9.92
C VAL A 184 31.40 -12.96 -11.01
#